data_e83af1d5175592a6a4a83fa7f17ac687
#
_entry.id   e83af1d5175592a6a4a83fa7f17ac687
#
_cell.length_a   1.000
_cell.length_b   1.000
_cell.length_c   1.000
_cell.angle_alpha   90.00
_cell.angle_beta   90.00
_cell.angle_gamma   90.00
#
_symmetry.space_group_name_H-M   'P 1'
#
loop_
_entity.id
_entity.type
_entity.pdbx_description
1 polymer ?
#
loop_
_entity_poly.entity_id
_entity_poly.type
_entity_poly.pdbx_seq_one_letter_code
_entity_poly.pdbx_strand_id
1 'polypeptide(L)'
;GFIRKLPTQLVESFKSTLDEVREADLLLHVVDISHPEFEDHIASVNKILLDIKSADKPTIMVFNKIDAFKSVYFDENDLSVEKTTKHYTLEDWKRTWMSKLGENNTLFISATEKANFEEFREKVYEAVREIHITRFPYNKFLYPDYKDAVENE
;
A
#
# COMPACT_ATOMS: atom_id res chain seq x y z
N GLY A 1 -11.30 -9.02 -2.86
CA GLY A 1 -10.70 -9.05 -4.07
C GLY A 1 -10.94 -10.20 -5.02
N PHE A 2 -10.75 -9.92 -6.27
CA PHE A 2 -10.88 -10.90 -7.36
C PHE A 2 -9.85 -12.05 -7.26
N ILE A 3 -8.75 -11.85 -6.54
CA ILE A 3 -7.68 -12.86 -6.33
C ILE A 3 -8.19 -14.08 -5.54
N ARG A 4 -9.20 -13.93 -4.68
CA ARG A 4 -9.73 -15.03 -3.84
C ARG A 4 -10.47 -16.12 -4.60
N LYS A 5 -11.04 -15.82 -5.77
CA LYS A 5 -11.90 -16.76 -6.54
C LYS A 5 -11.68 -16.62 -8.04
N LEU A 6 -10.42 -16.74 -8.48
CA LEU A 6 -10.14 -16.76 -9.91
C LEU A 6 -10.53 -18.12 -10.50
N PRO A 7 -11.33 -18.16 -11.58
CA PRO A 7 -11.52 -19.37 -12.37
C PRO A 7 -10.19 -19.88 -12.88
N THR A 8 -10.02 -21.20 -12.95
CA THR A 8 -8.75 -21.86 -13.33
C THR A 8 -8.20 -21.37 -14.68
N GLN A 9 -9.08 -20.99 -15.60
CA GLN A 9 -8.70 -20.43 -16.91
C GLN A 9 -8.05 -19.05 -16.84
N LEU A 10 -8.38 -18.23 -15.81
CA LEU A 10 -7.79 -16.91 -15.59
C LEU A 10 -6.48 -16.96 -14.81
N VAL A 11 -6.17 -18.10 -14.16
CA VAL A 11 -4.92 -18.27 -13.39
C VAL A 11 -3.71 -18.19 -14.32
N GLU A 12 -3.76 -18.75 -15.52
CA GLU A 12 -2.65 -18.69 -16.49
C GLU A 12 -2.39 -17.26 -16.97
N SER A 13 -3.44 -16.48 -17.27
CA SER A 13 -3.31 -15.07 -17.62
C SER A 13 -2.78 -14.24 -16.46
N PHE A 14 -3.14 -14.60 -15.25
CA PHE A 14 -2.66 -13.94 -14.03
C PHE A 14 -1.19 -14.27 -13.73
N LYS A 15 -0.71 -15.46 -14.09
CA LYS A 15 0.71 -15.82 -13.94
C LYS A 15 1.63 -14.91 -14.73
N SER A 16 1.30 -14.53 -15.97
CA SER A 16 2.13 -13.60 -16.74
C SER A 16 2.17 -12.19 -16.09
N THR A 17 1.07 -11.74 -15.50
CA THR A 17 1.05 -10.50 -14.70
C THR A 17 1.95 -10.64 -13.46
N LEU A 18 2.01 -11.82 -12.83
CA LEU A 18 2.90 -12.06 -11.69
C LEU A 18 4.38 -12.10 -12.09
N ASP A 19 4.72 -12.38 -13.33
CA ASP A 19 6.10 -12.28 -13.83
C ASP A 19 6.58 -10.82 -13.80
N GLU A 20 5.73 -9.87 -14.14
CA GLU A 20 6.05 -8.44 -14.00
C GLU A 20 6.31 -8.05 -12.52
N VAL A 21 5.57 -8.63 -11.58
CA VAL A 21 5.82 -8.43 -10.14
C VAL A 21 7.19 -8.97 -9.73
N ARG A 22 7.63 -10.10 -10.30
CA ARG A 22 8.97 -10.66 -10.04
C ARG A 22 10.08 -9.77 -10.55
N GLU A 23 9.87 -9.06 -11.65
CA GLU A 23 10.86 -8.17 -12.26
C GLU A 23 10.85 -6.75 -11.67
N ALA A 24 9.78 -6.36 -10.99
CA ALA A 24 9.66 -5.04 -10.38
C ALA A 24 10.71 -4.80 -9.29
N ASP A 25 11.21 -3.58 -9.22
CA ASP A 25 12.14 -3.13 -8.19
C ASP A 25 11.44 -2.56 -6.96
N LEU A 26 10.21 -2.07 -7.14
CA LEU A 26 9.34 -1.53 -6.10
C LEU A 26 7.91 -2.03 -6.32
N LEU A 27 7.24 -2.42 -5.26
CA LEU A 27 5.84 -2.80 -5.29
C LEU A 27 4.97 -1.73 -4.63
N LEU A 28 3.85 -1.40 -5.25
CA LEU A 28 2.78 -0.64 -4.62
C LEU A 28 1.63 -1.61 -4.32
N HIS A 29 1.45 -1.94 -3.04
CA HIS A 29 0.36 -2.80 -2.61
C HIS A 29 -0.86 -1.94 -2.29
N VAL A 30 -1.77 -1.82 -3.23
CA VAL A 30 -2.98 -0.99 -3.10
C VAL A 30 -4.11 -1.79 -2.49
N VAL A 31 -4.68 -1.25 -1.39
CA VAL A 31 -5.71 -1.90 -0.58
C VAL A 31 -6.92 -1.00 -0.47
N ASP A 32 -8.12 -1.56 -0.60
CA ASP A 32 -9.37 -0.87 -0.32
C ASP A 32 -9.67 -0.92 1.18
N ILE A 33 -9.34 0.16 1.93
CA ILE A 33 -9.55 0.21 3.38
C ILE A 33 -11.03 0.30 3.77
N SER A 34 -11.90 0.65 2.84
CA SER A 34 -13.35 0.69 3.09
C SER A 34 -13.99 -0.70 3.14
N HIS A 35 -13.27 -1.71 2.66
CA HIS A 35 -13.75 -3.09 2.69
C HIS A 35 -13.54 -3.70 4.09
N PRO A 36 -14.56 -4.31 4.72
CA PRO A 36 -14.45 -4.83 6.09
C PRO A 36 -13.41 -5.95 6.26
N GLU A 37 -13.08 -6.67 5.19
CA GLU A 37 -12.08 -7.75 5.18
C GLU A 37 -10.76 -7.34 4.52
N PHE A 38 -10.39 -6.06 4.54
CA PHE A 38 -9.19 -5.59 3.86
C PHE A 38 -7.89 -6.24 4.40
N GLU A 39 -7.83 -6.57 5.69
CA GLU A 39 -6.68 -7.27 6.28
C GLU A 39 -6.52 -8.69 5.72
N ASP A 40 -7.63 -9.40 5.46
CA ASP A 40 -7.60 -10.72 4.81
C ASP A 40 -7.14 -10.62 3.35
N HIS A 41 -7.49 -9.52 2.68
CA HIS A 41 -6.99 -9.24 1.33
C HIS A 41 -5.47 -9.02 1.35
N ILE A 42 -4.95 -8.28 2.32
CA ILE A 42 -3.50 -8.10 2.52
C ILE A 42 -2.83 -9.45 2.75
N ALA A 43 -3.36 -10.26 3.65
CA ALA A 43 -2.80 -11.59 3.94
C ALA A 43 -2.78 -12.50 2.70
N SER A 44 -3.83 -12.45 1.87
CA SER A 44 -3.91 -13.22 0.62
C SER A 44 -2.86 -12.79 -0.39
N VAL A 45 -2.63 -11.49 -0.56
CA VAL A 45 -1.59 -10.95 -1.45
C VAL A 45 -0.20 -11.32 -0.94
N ASN A 46 0.05 -11.17 0.36
CA ASN A 46 1.34 -11.53 0.96
C ASN A 46 1.68 -13.00 0.75
N LYS A 47 0.69 -13.90 0.84
CA LYS A 47 0.88 -15.32 0.51
C LYS A 47 1.30 -15.52 -0.95
N ILE A 48 0.66 -14.83 -1.89
CA ILE A 48 1.03 -14.90 -3.31
C ILE A 48 2.45 -14.37 -3.52
N LEU A 49 2.83 -13.26 -2.89
CA LEU A 49 4.18 -12.71 -2.99
C LEU A 49 5.24 -13.68 -2.46
N LEU A 50 4.94 -14.43 -1.39
CA LEU A 50 5.79 -15.51 -0.89
C LEU A 50 5.91 -16.65 -1.92
N ASP A 51 4.80 -17.11 -2.49
CA ASP A 51 4.77 -18.20 -3.45
C ASP A 51 5.59 -17.89 -4.72
N ILE A 52 5.59 -16.62 -5.15
CA ILE A 52 6.37 -16.16 -6.31
C ILE A 52 7.77 -15.64 -5.95
N LYS A 53 8.21 -15.80 -4.69
CA LYS A 53 9.52 -15.34 -4.18
C LYS A 53 9.78 -13.83 -4.37
N SER A 54 8.76 -13.03 -4.12
CA SER A 54 8.80 -11.56 -4.24
C SER A 54 8.43 -10.84 -2.93
N ALA A 55 8.35 -11.56 -1.82
CA ALA A 55 7.97 -11.01 -0.52
C ALA A 55 9.04 -10.10 0.12
N ASP A 56 10.28 -10.22 -0.33
CA ASP A 56 11.43 -9.43 0.12
C ASP A 56 11.62 -8.11 -0.63
N LYS A 57 10.81 -7.88 -1.66
CA LYS A 57 10.89 -6.64 -2.44
C LYS A 57 10.46 -5.41 -1.64
N PRO A 58 11.11 -4.25 -1.86
CA PRO A 58 10.64 -2.98 -1.34
C PRO A 58 9.16 -2.78 -1.69
N THR A 59 8.32 -2.53 -0.70
CA THR A 59 6.87 -2.40 -0.90
C THR A 59 6.34 -1.21 -0.14
N ILE A 60 5.58 -0.35 -0.82
CA ILE A 60 4.78 0.70 -0.20
C ILE A 60 3.33 0.22 -0.12
N MET A 61 2.78 0.19 1.08
CA MET A 61 1.37 -0.12 1.32
C MET A 61 0.53 1.13 1.13
N VAL A 62 -0.42 1.07 0.21
CA VAL A 62 -1.31 2.19 -0.14
C VAL A 62 -2.75 1.85 0.24
N PHE A 63 -3.23 2.40 1.34
CA PHE A 63 -4.63 2.29 1.75
C PHE A 63 -5.46 3.34 1.02
N ASN A 64 -6.20 2.88 0.02
CA ASN A 64 -7.06 3.73 -0.82
C ASN A 64 -8.50 3.71 -0.32
N LYS A 65 -9.28 4.68 -0.78
CA LYS A 65 -10.70 4.90 -0.45
C LYS A 65 -10.94 5.32 1.00
N ILE A 66 -10.05 6.15 1.56
CA ILE A 66 -10.26 6.71 2.90
C ILE A 66 -11.55 7.54 3.01
N ASP A 67 -12.03 8.11 1.89
CA ASP A 67 -13.29 8.82 1.75
C ASP A 67 -14.51 7.92 1.99
N ALA A 68 -14.42 6.65 1.63
CA ALA A 68 -15.49 5.66 1.79
C ALA A 68 -15.36 4.83 3.10
N PHE A 69 -14.28 5.02 3.85
CA PHE A 69 -14.05 4.29 5.11
C PHE A 69 -15.06 4.69 6.18
N LYS A 70 -15.63 3.69 6.86
CA LYS A 70 -16.56 3.89 7.98
C LYS A 70 -16.19 2.97 9.13
N SER A 71 -15.98 3.54 10.31
CA SER A 71 -15.85 2.78 11.55
C SER A 71 -17.23 2.49 12.16
N VAL A 72 -17.33 1.40 12.88
CA VAL A 72 -18.50 1.15 13.73
C VAL A 72 -18.35 1.98 15.01
N TYR A 73 -19.41 2.66 15.41
CA TYR A 73 -19.41 3.44 16.65
C TYR A 73 -19.12 2.53 17.86
N PHE A 74 -18.29 3.00 18.75
CA PHE A 74 -17.94 2.34 20.00
C PHE A 74 -18.20 3.28 21.18
N ASP A 75 -19.01 2.85 22.15
CA ASP A 75 -19.22 3.59 23.39
C ASP A 75 -18.23 3.10 24.44
N GLU A 76 -17.27 3.95 24.80
CA GLU A 76 -16.26 3.64 25.83
C GLU A 76 -16.85 3.47 27.23
N ASN A 77 -18.08 3.91 27.46
CA ASN A 77 -18.78 3.77 28.74
C ASN A 77 -19.59 2.45 28.83
N ASP A 78 -19.78 1.76 27.72
CA ASP A 78 -20.46 0.47 27.71
C ASP A 78 -19.47 -0.67 27.96
N LEU A 79 -19.31 -1.05 29.21
CA LEU A 79 -18.42 -2.14 29.63
C LEU A 79 -18.87 -3.54 29.18
N SER A 80 -20.06 -3.67 28.56
CA SER A 80 -20.55 -4.95 28.02
C SER A 80 -20.01 -5.27 26.63
N VAL A 81 -19.44 -4.27 25.93
CA VAL A 81 -18.91 -4.42 24.57
C VAL A 81 -17.39 -4.28 24.57
N GLU A 82 -16.69 -5.29 24.08
CA GLU A 82 -15.25 -5.24 23.91
C GLU A 82 -14.86 -4.49 22.62
N LYS A 83 -13.88 -3.59 22.71
CA LYS A 83 -13.36 -2.86 21.56
C LYS A 83 -12.60 -3.83 20.63
N THR A 84 -13.11 -4.01 19.43
CA THR A 84 -12.50 -4.83 18.38
C THR A 84 -12.02 -3.97 17.22
N THR A 85 -11.30 -4.56 16.25
CA THR A 85 -10.82 -3.86 15.05
C THR A 85 -11.94 -3.23 14.20
N LYS A 86 -13.19 -3.70 14.34
CA LYS A 86 -14.39 -3.09 13.69
C LYS A 86 -14.67 -1.66 14.17
N HIS A 87 -14.25 -1.35 15.40
CA HIS A 87 -14.43 -0.04 16.02
C HIS A 87 -13.25 0.91 15.77
N TYR A 88 -12.22 0.45 15.07
CA TYR A 88 -11.07 1.29 14.78
C TYR A 88 -11.45 2.43 13.85
N THR A 89 -11.03 3.63 14.24
CA THR A 89 -11.11 4.82 13.39
C THR A 89 -10.02 4.76 12.32
N LEU A 90 -10.10 5.65 11.34
CA LEU A 90 -9.04 5.80 10.34
C LEU A 90 -7.68 6.11 10.99
N GLU A 91 -7.69 6.93 12.05
CA GLU A 91 -6.47 7.27 12.80
C GLU A 91 -5.89 6.07 13.57
N ASP A 92 -6.75 5.19 14.12
CA ASP A 92 -6.30 3.95 14.74
C ASP A 92 -5.61 3.04 13.71
N TRP A 93 -6.18 2.93 12.51
CA TRP A 93 -5.59 2.16 11.41
C TRP A 93 -4.28 2.77 10.91
N LYS A 94 -4.21 4.08 10.75
CA LYS A 94 -2.95 4.77 10.39
C LYS A 94 -1.86 4.45 11.40
N ARG A 95 -2.14 4.63 12.69
CA ARG A 95 -1.18 4.34 13.76
C ARG A 95 -0.73 2.89 13.76
N THR A 96 -1.66 1.96 13.59
CA THR A 96 -1.39 0.52 13.56
C THR A 96 -0.47 0.14 12.40
N TRP A 97 -0.77 0.58 11.19
CA TRP A 97 0.00 0.20 10.01
C TRP A 97 1.32 0.95 9.88
N MET A 98 1.37 2.23 10.27
CA MET A 98 2.63 2.99 10.34
C MET A 98 3.60 2.39 11.37
N SER A 99 3.08 1.89 12.49
CA SER A 99 3.90 1.18 13.48
C SER A 99 4.44 -0.16 12.96
N LYS A 100 3.68 -0.88 12.12
CA LYS A 100 4.09 -2.18 11.57
C LYS A 100 5.10 -2.06 10.44
N LEU A 101 4.91 -1.11 9.51
CA LEU A 101 5.61 -1.04 8.22
C LEU A 101 6.56 0.15 8.12
N GLY A 102 6.47 1.09 9.04
CA GLY A 102 7.15 2.38 8.98
C GLY A 102 6.33 3.43 8.21
N GLU A 103 6.53 4.68 8.59
CA GLU A 103 5.80 5.83 8.06
C GLU A 103 6.07 6.03 6.55
N ASN A 104 7.31 5.82 6.12
CA ASN A 104 7.70 5.97 4.71
C ASN A 104 7.13 4.87 3.79
N ASN A 105 6.73 3.73 4.37
CA ASN A 105 6.19 2.60 3.61
C ASN A 105 4.68 2.49 3.68
N THR A 106 3.99 3.49 4.24
CA THR A 106 2.55 3.45 4.47
C THR A 106 1.90 4.75 4.03
N LEU A 107 0.87 4.64 3.20
CA LEU A 107 0.11 5.77 2.64
C LEU A 107 -1.38 5.54 2.78
N PHE A 108 -2.12 6.61 3.08
CA PHE A 108 -3.57 6.61 3.19
C PHE A 108 -4.13 7.68 2.25
N ILE A 109 -4.78 7.26 1.17
CA ILE A 109 -5.22 8.16 0.09
C ILE A 109 -6.70 7.97 -0.25
N SER A 110 -7.26 8.97 -0.93
CA SER A 110 -8.43 8.81 -1.78
C SER A 110 -8.05 9.16 -3.21
N ALA A 111 -8.05 8.18 -4.10
CA ALA A 111 -7.75 8.43 -5.50
C ALA A 111 -8.86 9.26 -6.17
N THR A 112 -10.11 9.09 -5.74
CA THR A 112 -11.27 9.82 -6.27
C THR A 112 -11.26 11.29 -5.85
N GLU A 113 -11.04 11.54 -4.55
CA GLU A 113 -11.02 12.89 -3.97
C GLU A 113 -9.63 13.55 -4.06
N LYS A 114 -8.63 12.85 -4.58
CA LYS A 114 -7.22 13.26 -4.64
C LYS A 114 -6.63 13.61 -3.25
N ALA A 115 -7.19 13.05 -2.17
CA ALA A 115 -6.69 13.27 -0.82
C ALA A 115 -5.34 12.60 -0.62
N ASN A 116 -4.36 13.33 -0.06
CA ASN A 116 -2.99 12.90 0.20
C ASN A 116 -2.20 12.47 -1.05
N PHE A 117 -2.60 12.94 -2.23
CA PHE A 117 -2.01 12.54 -3.49
C PHE A 117 -0.60 13.10 -3.68
N GLU A 118 -0.33 14.28 -3.13
CA GLU A 118 1.00 14.87 -3.16
C GLU A 118 1.98 14.06 -2.30
N GLU A 119 1.60 13.67 -1.10
CA GLU A 119 2.38 12.77 -0.24
C GLU A 119 2.66 11.43 -0.94
N PHE A 120 1.66 10.89 -1.64
CA PHE A 120 1.82 9.68 -2.45
C PHE A 120 2.89 9.85 -3.53
N ARG A 121 2.83 10.93 -4.31
CA ARG A 121 3.80 11.22 -5.36
C ARG A 121 5.21 11.38 -4.80
N GLU A 122 5.36 12.15 -3.73
CA GLU A 122 6.64 12.38 -3.06
C GLU A 122 7.26 11.07 -2.57
N LYS A 123 6.53 10.26 -1.81
CA LYS A 123 7.04 8.98 -1.26
C LYS A 123 7.41 7.97 -2.35
N VAL A 124 6.60 7.86 -3.39
CA VAL A 124 6.90 6.95 -4.52
C VAL A 124 8.14 7.43 -5.28
N TYR A 125 8.24 8.73 -5.54
CA TYR A 125 9.40 9.31 -6.22
C TYR A 125 10.69 9.06 -5.43
N GLU A 126 10.70 9.35 -4.13
CA GLU A 126 11.87 9.14 -3.28
C GLU A 126 12.27 7.67 -3.18
N ALA A 127 11.31 6.76 -3.07
CA ALA A 127 11.60 5.32 -3.06
C ALA A 127 12.25 4.85 -4.38
N VAL A 128 11.75 5.31 -5.53
CA VAL A 128 12.33 5.00 -6.85
C VAL A 128 13.73 5.63 -6.98
N ARG A 129 13.87 6.87 -6.54
CA ARG A 129 15.15 7.58 -6.53
C ARG A 129 16.22 6.83 -5.73
N GLU A 130 15.90 6.38 -4.53
CA GLU A 130 16.81 5.62 -3.67
C GLU A 130 17.25 4.30 -4.33
N ILE A 131 16.32 3.57 -4.91
CA ILE A 131 16.62 2.32 -5.63
C ILE A 131 17.55 2.60 -6.81
N HIS A 132 17.27 3.66 -7.59
CA HIS A 132 18.09 4.04 -8.73
C HIS A 132 19.51 4.45 -8.32
N ILE A 133 19.64 5.31 -7.30
CA ILE A 133 20.94 5.77 -6.79
C ILE A 133 21.75 4.59 -6.24
N THR A 134 21.12 3.64 -5.59
CA THR A 134 21.78 2.43 -5.08
C THR A 134 22.31 1.56 -6.22
N ARG A 135 21.54 1.41 -7.29
CA ARG A 135 21.93 0.62 -8.48
C ARG A 135 22.98 1.34 -9.35
N PHE A 136 22.88 2.66 -9.44
CA PHE A 136 23.72 3.49 -10.30
C PHE A 136 24.35 4.66 -9.51
N PRO A 137 25.32 4.40 -8.63
CA PRO A 137 25.81 5.40 -7.68
C PRO A 137 26.50 6.60 -8.33
N TYR A 138 26.89 6.50 -9.62
CA TYR A 138 27.53 7.59 -10.38
C TYR A 138 26.52 8.52 -11.09
N ASN A 139 25.22 8.20 -11.08
CA ASN A 139 24.17 8.94 -11.79
C ASN A 139 23.22 9.70 -10.86
N LYS A 140 23.70 10.13 -9.69
CA LYS A 140 22.88 10.84 -8.68
C LYS A 140 22.25 12.12 -9.22
N PHE A 141 22.90 12.80 -10.17
CA PHE A 141 22.42 14.04 -10.77
C PHE A 141 21.20 13.87 -11.68
N LEU A 142 20.89 12.65 -12.12
CA LEU A 142 19.70 12.38 -12.94
C LEU A 142 18.40 12.34 -12.16
N TYR A 143 18.48 12.24 -10.83
CA TYR A 143 17.32 12.16 -9.95
C TYR A 143 17.48 13.18 -8.82
N PRO A 144 17.10 14.45 -9.06
CA PRO A 144 17.05 15.49 -8.03
C PRO A 144 16.09 15.12 -6.90
N ASP A 145 16.10 15.90 -5.84
CA ASP A 145 15.07 15.78 -4.80
C ASP A 145 13.69 16.07 -5.39
N TYR A 146 12.64 15.49 -4.82
CA TYR A 146 11.28 15.58 -5.38
C TYR A 146 10.84 17.02 -5.64
N LYS A 147 11.12 17.91 -4.67
CA LYS A 147 10.75 19.34 -4.77
C LYS A 147 11.45 20.04 -5.94
N ASP A 148 12.74 19.76 -6.13
CA ASP A 148 13.53 20.34 -7.23
C ASP A 148 13.07 19.79 -8.58
N ALA A 149 12.57 18.56 -8.62
CA ALA A 149 12.04 17.93 -9.84
C ALA A 149 10.74 18.58 -10.30
N VAL A 150 9.84 18.88 -9.36
CA VAL A 150 8.51 19.49 -9.65
C VAL A 150 8.63 20.96 -10.06
N GLU A 151 9.60 21.72 -9.54
CA GLU A 151 9.81 23.12 -9.90
C GLU A 151 10.38 23.31 -11.32
N ASN A 152 10.90 22.25 -11.94
CA ASN A 152 11.49 22.27 -13.28
C ASN A 152 10.55 21.73 -14.39
N GLU A 153 9.32 21.33 -14.08
CA GLU A 153 8.26 20.97 -15.03
C GLU A 153 7.37 22.19 -15.36
#